data_395a0b8286a12dd9e9fb93a7275355c2
#
_entry.id   395a0b8286a12dd9e9fb93a7275355c2
#
_cell.length_a   1.000
_cell.length_b   1.000
_cell.length_c   1.000
_cell.angle_alpha   90.00
_cell.angle_beta   90.00
_cell.angle_gamma   90.00
#
_symmetry.space_group_name_H-M   'P 1'
#
loop_
_entity.id
_entity.type
_entity.pdbx_description
1 polymer ?
#
loop_
_entity_poly.entity_id
_entity_poly.type
_entity_poly.pdbx_seq_one_letter_code
_entity_poly.pdbx_strand_id
1 'polypeptide(L)'
;MSRPADPLDETGHDQVLGFTIPGRDARGRVVRLGPVLETILAAHDYPVPVKHLLAEALVLTALVGSLLKDGEGQLTLQAHTQGGIVDLLVCDYRGGELRGYVRHDAERLARLGANPSLAALFGEGGYLAITFDLASTGQRYQGIVPLEGDSLAQACEAYFAQSEQVPTLIRVAVRSDGRSCTAAGLLVQHLPEGEEGRERLHVRMDHPEWEHVAALAGSIRHDELVDPQLSLEALIWRLFHEEEQVRVEPFGALARGCRCSIEHYQAVLAKFPEADRVDMRNDAGLIVVDCAFCSRLFEISA
;
A
#
# COMPACT_ATOMS: atom_id res chain seq x y z
N MET A 1 -28.40 7.52 -1.43
CA MET A 1 -28.17 8.98 -1.23
C MET A 1 -26.66 9.15 -1.17
N SER A 2 -26.06 9.61 -2.25
CA SER A 2 -24.61 9.84 -2.36
C SER A 2 -24.24 11.02 -1.46
N ARG A 3 -23.30 10.77 -0.53
CA ARG A 3 -22.69 11.80 0.30
C ARG A 3 -21.94 12.76 -0.64
N PRO A 4 -22.11 14.10 -0.52
CA PRO A 4 -21.30 15.01 -1.31
C PRO A 4 -19.83 14.80 -0.94
N ALA A 5 -18.95 14.83 -1.94
CA ALA A 5 -17.53 14.83 -1.73
C ALA A 5 -17.17 16.03 -0.84
N ASP A 6 -16.53 15.77 0.31
CA ASP A 6 -15.95 16.81 1.12
C ASP A 6 -14.94 17.61 0.26
N PRO A 7 -14.86 18.94 0.42
CA PRO A 7 -13.84 19.71 -0.26
C PRO A 7 -12.47 19.12 0.10
N LEU A 8 -11.61 18.94 -0.91
CA LEU A 8 -10.24 18.45 -0.77
C LEU A 8 -9.57 19.18 0.40
N ASP A 9 -9.05 18.41 1.35
CA ASP A 9 -8.36 18.95 2.51
C ASP A 9 -7.18 19.81 2.03
N GLU A 10 -7.16 21.08 2.41
CA GLU A 10 -6.09 22.02 2.03
C GLU A 10 -4.70 21.54 2.45
N THR A 11 -4.60 20.59 3.39
CA THR A 11 -3.35 19.98 3.86
C THR A 11 -2.79 18.94 2.88
N GLY A 12 -3.53 18.52 1.85
CA GLY A 12 -3.13 17.50 0.89
C GLY A 12 -2.97 16.10 1.48
N HIS A 13 -3.56 15.83 2.67
CA HIS A 13 -3.59 14.51 3.24
C HIS A 13 -4.69 13.63 2.64
N ASP A 14 -4.48 12.31 2.70
CA ASP A 14 -5.41 11.27 2.26
C ASP A 14 -5.87 11.44 0.80
N GLN A 15 -4.91 11.84 -0.06
CA GLN A 15 -5.11 12.06 -1.48
C GLN A 15 -4.05 11.36 -2.31
N VAL A 16 -4.43 10.99 -3.52
CA VAL A 16 -3.52 10.54 -4.57
C VAL A 16 -3.59 11.51 -5.74
N LEU A 17 -2.44 11.98 -6.19
CA LEU A 17 -2.31 12.67 -7.48
C LEU A 17 -1.61 11.76 -8.48
N GLY A 18 -2.15 11.71 -9.69
CA GLY A 18 -1.49 11.16 -10.85
C GLY A 18 -0.77 12.26 -11.63
N PHE A 19 0.32 11.92 -12.28
CA PHE A 19 0.96 12.81 -13.25
C PHE A 19 1.58 12.03 -14.40
N THR A 20 1.74 12.71 -15.53
CA THR A 20 2.43 12.19 -16.70
C THR A 20 3.39 13.23 -17.25
N ILE A 21 4.51 12.75 -17.81
CA ILE A 21 5.52 13.54 -18.51
C ILE A 21 5.58 13.00 -19.94
N PRO A 22 4.72 13.51 -20.85
CA PRO A 22 4.57 12.91 -22.18
C PRO A 22 5.86 12.90 -23.00
N GLY A 23 6.70 13.92 -22.88
CA GLY A 23 7.98 13.99 -23.58
C GLY A 23 9.04 13.00 -23.09
N ARG A 24 8.74 12.25 -22.01
CA ARG A 24 9.64 11.24 -21.41
C ARG A 24 8.99 9.86 -21.28
N ASP A 25 7.83 9.64 -21.87
CA ASP A 25 7.06 8.39 -21.72
C ASP A 25 6.98 7.93 -20.26
N ALA A 26 6.77 8.87 -19.34
CA ALA A 26 6.75 8.60 -17.91
C ALA A 26 5.41 8.95 -17.29
N ARG A 27 5.00 8.13 -16.32
CA ARG A 27 3.87 8.40 -15.45
C ARG A 27 4.27 8.28 -13.99
N GLY A 28 3.54 8.96 -13.11
CA GLY A 28 3.77 8.81 -11.67
C GLY A 28 2.51 8.93 -10.85
N ARG A 29 2.68 8.58 -9.58
CA ARG A 29 1.70 8.76 -8.51
C ARG A 29 2.41 9.34 -7.31
N VAL A 30 1.74 10.25 -6.63
CA VAL A 30 2.18 10.77 -5.35
C VAL A 30 1.02 10.68 -4.36
N VAL A 31 1.31 10.28 -3.13
CA VAL A 31 0.32 10.10 -2.07
C VAL A 31 0.86 10.65 -0.75
N ARG A 32 -0.02 11.19 0.07
CA ARG A 32 0.24 11.51 1.47
C ARG A 32 -0.93 11.01 2.32
N LEU A 33 -0.61 10.21 3.33
CA LEU A 33 -1.57 9.65 4.29
C LEU A 33 -1.39 10.34 5.64
N GLY A 34 -2.47 10.74 6.27
CA GLY A 34 -2.55 11.35 7.59
C GLY A 34 -3.69 10.77 8.40
N PRO A 35 -4.88 11.39 8.47
CA PRO A 35 -6.03 10.92 9.26
C PRO A 35 -6.45 9.49 8.96
N VAL A 36 -6.44 9.06 7.69
CA VAL A 36 -6.73 7.66 7.30
C VAL A 36 -5.70 6.70 7.89
N LEU A 37 -4.41 7.05 7.80
CA LEU A 37 -3.34 6.26 8.39
C LEU A 37 -3.51 6.13 9.90
N GLU A 38 -3.73 7.25 10.60
CA GLU A 38 -3.95 7.26 12.05
C GLU A 38 -5.12 6.38 12.45
N THR A 39 -6.24 6.44 11.71
CA THR A 39 -7.43 5.61 11.96
C THR A 39 -7.14 4.12 11.79
N ILE A 40 -6.31 3.73 10.81
CA ILE A 40 -5.91 2.34 10.59
C ILE A 40 -4.97 1.89 11.72
N LEU A 41 -3.95 2.69 12.05
CA LEU A 41 -2.98 2.37 13.09
C LEU A 41 -3.60 2.30 14.50
N ALA A 42 -4.60 3.14 14.79
CA ALA A 42 -5.30 3.16 16.07
C ALA A 42 -6.18 1.92 16.34
N ALA A 43 -6.46 1.11 15.31
CA ALA A 43 -7.19 -0.13 15.48
C ALA A 43 -6.42 -1.20 16.29
N HIS A 44 -5.10 -1.02 16.44
CA HIS A 44 -4.19 -1.97 17.07
C HIS A 44 -3.18 -1.26 17.97
N ASP A 45 -2.78 -1.92 19.04
CA ASP A 45 -1.68 -1.43 19.90
C ASP A 45 -0.32 -1.88 19.36
N TYR A 46 0.05 -1.34 18.20
CA TYR A 46 1.33 -1.66 17.59
C TYR A 46 2.49 -0.85 18.17
N PRO A 47 3.66 -1.47 18.43
CA PRO A 47 4.88 -0.74 18.73
C PRO A 47 5.38 0.04 17.49
N VAL A 48 6.19 1.07 17.74
CA VAL A 48 6.64 2.03 16.71
C VAL A 48 7.20 1.36 15.44
N PRO A 49 8.09 0.34 15.52
CA PRO A 49 8.62 -0.29 14.31
C PRO A 49 7.53 -0.94 13.44
N VAL A 50 6.51 -1.54 14.06
CA VAL A 50 5.37 -2.15 13.34
C VAL A 50 4.47 -1.08 12.73
N LYS A 51 4.24 0.04 13.44
CA LYS A 51 3.50 1.20 12.89
C LYS A 51 4.20 1.75 11.65
N HIS A 52 5.52 1.91 11.68
CA HIS A 52 6.29 2.40 10.54
C HIS A 52 6.22 1.43 9.35
N LEU A 53 6.38 0.14 9.61
CA LEU A 53 6.28 -0.89 8.57
C LEU A 53 4.89 -0.91 7.92
N LEU A 54 3.81 -0.83 8.72
CA LEU A 54 2.43 -0.79 8.21
C LEU A 54 2.16 0.52 7.45
N ALA A 55 2.70 1.64 7.92
CA ALA A 55 2.56 2.93 7.24
C ALA A 55 3.23 2.92 5.86
N GLU A 56 4.46 2.38 5.75
CA GLU A 56 5.13 2.16 4.46
C GLU A 56 4.29 1.28 3.53
N ALA A 57 3.80 0.14 4.04
CA ALA A 57 2.99 -0.78 3.26
C ALA A 57 1.68 -0.16 2.76
N LEU A 58 1.01 0.67 3.58
CA LEU A 58 -0.22 1.37 3.18
C LEU A 58 0.05 2.42 2.09
N VAL A 59 1.16 3.15 2.16
CA VAL A 59 1.60 4.08 1.11
C VAL A 59 1.84 3.31 -0.20
N LEU A 60 2.59 2.20 -0.16
CA LEU A 60 2.84 1.36 -1.33
C LEU A 60 1.53 0.82 -1.91
N THR A 61 0.62 0.38 -1.04
CA THR A 61 -0.70 -0.12 -1.42
C THR A 61 -1.55 0.96 -2.10
N ALA A 62 -1.49 2.21 -1.63
CA ALA A 62 -2.17 3.34 -2.26
C ALA A 62 -1.56 3.71 -3.62
N LEU A 63 -0.23 3.78 -3.71
CA LEU A 63 0.49 4.08 -4.94
C LEU A 63 0.20 3.03 -6.02
N VAL A 64 0.41 1.76 -5.72
CA VAL A 64 0.23 0.66 -6.68
C VAL A 64 -1.25 0.41 -6.97
N GLY A 65 -2.12 0.49 -5.96
CA GLY A 65 -3.57 0.35 -6.12
C GLY A 65 -4.18 1.41 -7.02
N SER A 66 -3.66 2.63 -6.98
CA SER A 66 -4.10 3.72 -7.87
C SER A 66 -3.66 3.56 -9.33
N LEU A 67 -2.85 2.55 -9.67
CA LEU A 67 -2.55 2.17 -11.05
C LEU A 67 -3.65 1.32 -11.68
N LEU A 68 -4.58 0.76 -10.89
CA LEU A 68 -5.73 0.03 -11.39
C LEU A 68 -6.63 0.98 -12.20
N LYS A 69 -6.92 0.60 -13.44
CA LYS A 69 -7.73 1.41 -14.37
C LYS A 69 -9.22 1.42 -13.98
N ASP A 70 -9.69 0.32 -13.38
CA ASP A 70 -11.09 0.15 -13.01
C ASP A 70 -11.24 0.36 -11.51
N GLY A 71 -12.01 1.37 -11.11
CA GLY A 71 -12.25 1.70 -9.69
C GLY A 71 -12.86 0.57 -8.84
N GLU A 72 -13.27 -0.53 -9.45
CA GLU A 72 -13.83 -1.71 -8.78
C GLU A 72 -12.79 -2.82 -8.50
N GLY A 73 -11.59 -2.74 -9.10
CA GLY A 73 -10.51 -3.68 -8.86
C GLY A 73 -9.97 -3.60 -7.44
N GLN A 74 -9.34 -4.69 -6.99
CA GLN A 74 -8.66 -4.74 -5.70
C GLN A 74 -7.18 -5.04 -5.88
N LEU A 75 -6.35 -4.32 -5.11
CA LEU A 75 -4.97 -4.68 -4.87
C LEU A 75 -4.84 -5.23 -3.47
N THR A 76 -4.12 -6.36 -3.33
CA THR A 76 -3.63 -6.86 -2.04
C THR A 76 -2.11 -6.93 -2.07
N LEU A 77 -1.47 -6.23 -1.15
CA LEU A 77 -0.05 -6.30 -0.87
C LEU A 77 0.14 -7.14 0.40
N GLN A 78 0.90 -8.22 0.28
CA GLN A 78 1.14 -9.15 1.39
C GLN A 78 2.62 -9.45 1.52
N ALA A 79 3.19 -9.16 2.70
CA ALA A 79 4.52 -9.66 3.06
C ALA A 79 4.37 -10.81 4.05
N HIS A 80 5.05 -11.91 3.79
CA HIS A 80 4.94 -13.13 4.59
C HIS A 80 6.30 -13.79 4.76
N THR A 81 6.51 -14.38 5.94
CA THR A 81 7.64 -15.26 6.22
C THR A 81 7.26 -16.34 7.21
N GLN A 82 7.99 -17.46 7.20
CA GLN A 82 7.88 -18.48 8.21
C GLN A 82 8.99 -18.30 9.26
N GLY A 83 8.58 -18.00 10.49
CA GLY A 83 9.52 -17.87 11.62
C GLY A 83 10.18 -16.50 11.76
N GLY A 84 9.80 -15.49 11.00
CA GLY A 84 10.15 -14.08 11.25
C GLY A 84 9.50 -13.53 12.53
N ILE A 85 9.90 -12.34 12.92
CA ILE A 85 9.25 -11.59 14.01
C ILE A 85 7.91 -11.04 13.50
N VAL A 86 7.89 -10.50 12.28
CA VAL A 86 6.68 -10.24 11.51
C VAL A 86 6.45 -11.43 10.61
N ASP A 87 5.44 -12.21 10.86
CA ASP A 87 5.10 -13.38 10.05
C ASP A 87 4.09 -13.07 8.94
N LEU A 88 3.28 -12.03 9.10
CA LEU A 88 2.29 -11.61 8.11
C LEU A 88 2.03 -10.11 8.19
N LEU A 89 2.09 -9.45 7.06
CA LEU A 89 1.59 -8.10 6.82
C LEU A 89 0.65 -8.16 5.63
N VAL A 90 -0.53 -7.57 5.74
CA VAL A 90 -1.52 -7.49 4.64
C VAL A 90 -2.07 -6.08 4.56
N CYS A 91 -2.06 -5.51 3.35
CA CYS A 91 -2.73 -4.25 3.04
C CYS A 91 -3.58 -4.43 1.78
N ASP A 92 -4.78 -3.87 1.79
CA ASP A 92 -5.70 -3.86 0.65
C ASP A 92 -6.02 -2.44 0.23
N TYR A 93 -6.15 -2.26 -1.09
CA TYR A 93 -6.73 -1.08 -1.74
C TYR A 93 -7.90 -1.51 -2.61
N ARG A 94 -9.02 -0.79 -2.53
CA ARG A 94 -10.16 -0.96 -3.44
C ARG A 94 -10.91 0.36 -3.56
N GLY A 95 -10.93 0.95 -4.76
CA GLY A 95 -11.72 2.15 -5.04
C GLY A 95 -11.43 3.33 -4.11
N GLY A 96 -10.18 3.56 -3.71
CA GLY A 96 -9.79 4.59 -2.74
C GLY A 96 -9.86 4.15 -1.27
N GLU A 97 -10.42 2.99 -0.97
CA GLU A 97 -10.46 2.45 0.39
C GLU A 97 -9.19 1.67 0.73
N LEU A 98 -8.58 2.00 1.87
CA LEU A 98 -7.40 1.35 2.42
C LEU A 98 -7.71 0.62 3.72
N ARG A 99 -7.06 -0.52 3.93
CA ARG A 99 -6.98 -1.24 5.19
C ARG A 99 -5.69 -2.03 5.27
N GLY A 100 -5.21 -2.28 6.46
CA GLY A 100 -4.01 -3.10 6.66
C GLY A 100 -3.88 -3.58 8.10
N TYR A 101 -3.12 -4.66 8.27
CA TYR A 101 -2.74 -5.18 9.58
C TYR A 101 -1.41 -5.91 9.51
N VAL A 102 -0.80 -6.08 10.69
CA VAL A 102 0.46 -6.80 10.87
C VAL A 102 0.30 -7.80 11.98
N ARG A 103 0.72 -9.03 11.74
CA ARG A 103 0.87 -10.06 12.78
C ARG A 103 2.34 -10.19 13.11
N HIS A 104 2.67 -10.09 14.39
CA HIS A 104 4.04 -10.11 14.86
C HIS A 104 4.18 -10.77 16.24
N ASP A 105 5.37 -11.23 16.54
CA ASP A 105 5.77 -11.71 17.85
C ASP A 105 6.26 -10.54 18.72
N ALA A 106 5.42 -10.10 19.66
CA ALA A 106 5.70 -8.95 20.52
C ALA A 106 6.92 -9.17 21.43
N GLU A 107 7.13 -10.39 21.93
CA GLU A 107 8.25 -10.69 22.82
C GLU A 107 9.59 -10.66 22.07
N ARG A 108 9.62 -11.22 20.87
CA ARG A 108 10.81 -11.19 20.02
C ARG A 108 11.10 -9.77 19.54
N LEU A 109 10.08 -9.01 19.17
CA LEU A 109 10.22 -7.63 18.75
C LEU A 109 10.79 -6.74 19.86
N ALA A 110 10.32 -6.92 21.11
CA ALA A 110 10.83 -6.15 22.25
C ALA A 110 12.33 -6.33 22.52
N ARG A 111 12.96 -7.37 21.98
CA ARG A 111 14.40 -7.62 22.06
C ARG A 111 15.22 -6.92 20.98
N LEU A 112 14.55 -6.38 19.96
CA LEU A 112 15.20 -5.61 18.91
C LEU A 112 15.41 -4.13 19.34
N GLY A 113 16.33 -3.45 18.67
CA GLY A 113 16.51 -2.01 18.82
C GLY A 113 15.32 -1.21 18.26
N ALA A 114 15.38 0.11 18.41
CA ALA A 114 14.30 1.03 18.02
C ALA A 114 14.02 1.03 16.51
N ASN A 115 15.03 0.77 15.68
CA ASN A 115 14.94 0.79 14.21
C ASN A 115 15.43 -0.55 13.63
N PRO A 116 14.65 -1.63 13.71
CA PRO A 116 15.03 -2.90 13.12
C PRO A 116 15.01 -2.82 11.59
N SER A 117 15.96 -3.49 10.94
CA SER A 117 15.96 -3.63 9.48
C SER A 117 14.81 -4.54 9.02
N LEU A 118 14.47 -4.47 7.72
CA LEU A 118 13.50 -5.37 7.11
C LEU A 118 13.88 -6.84 7.35
N ALA A 119 15.16 -7.18 7.16
CA ALA A 119 15.69 -8.53 7.42
C ALA A 119 15.56 -8.95 8.90
N ALA A 120 15.72 -8.02 9.85
CA ALA A 120 15.51 -8.33 11.28
C ALA A 120 14.05 -8.62 11.61
N LEU A 121 13.11 -7.99 10.90
CA LEU A 121 11.66 -8.19 11.09
C LEU A 121 11.17 -9.48 10.44
N PHE A 122 11.54 -9.72 9.19
CA PHE A 122 11.02 -10.86 8.41
C PHE A 122 11.93 -12.09 8.44
N GLY A 123 13.23 -11.94 8.79
CA GLY A 123 14.18 -13.05 8.73
C GLY A 123 14.49 -13.47 7.29
N GLU A 124 15.08 -14.67 7.15
CA GLU A 124 15.40 -15.24 5.85
C GLU A 124 14.16 -15.90 5.20
N GLY A 125 14.09 -15.86 3.86
CA GLY A 125 13.04 -16.53 3.09
C GLY A 125 11.68 -15.84 3.12
N GLY A 126 11.61 -14.59 3.58
CA GLY A 126 10.42 -13.75 3.44
C GLY A 126 10.15 -13.39 1.98
N TYR A 127 8.88 -13.19 1.64
CA TYR A 127 8.48 -12.76 0.31
C TYR A 127 7.41 -11.67 0.35
N LEU A 128 7.38 -10.86 -0.71
CA LEU A 128 6.31 -9.93 -1.01
C LEU A 128 5.46 -10.49 -2.14
N ALA A 129 4.16 -10.63 -1.91
CA ALA A 129 3.17 -10.96 -2.92
C ALA A 129 2.31 -9.74 -3.22
N ILE A 130 2.19 -9.40 -4.50
CA ILE A 130 1.29 -8.35 -4.98
C ILE A 130 0.22 -9.02 -5.83
N THR A 131 -1.03 -8.90 -5.39
CA THR A 131 -2.18 -9.53 -6.05
C THR A 131 -3.12 -8.47 -6.58
N PHE A 132 -3.45 -8.58 -7.85
CA PHE A 132 -4.45 -7.75 -8.52
C PHE A 132 -5.68 -8.59 -8.83
N ASP A 133 -6.83 -8.21 -8.30
CA ASP A 133 -8.14 -8.73 -8.67
C ASP A 133 -8.80 -7.72 -9.60
N LEU A 134 -8.90 -8.06 -10.89
CA LEU A 134 -9.48 -7.18 -11.92
C LEU A 134 -10.98 -7.43 -12.02
N ALA A 135 -11.78 -6.45 -11.60
CA ALA A 135 -13.24 -6.57 -11.64
C ALA A 135 -13.79 -6.67 -13.07
N SER A 136 -13.18 -5.96 -14.02
CA SER A 136 -13.60 -5.94 -15.43
C SER A 136 -13.49 -7.28 -16.14
N THR A 137 -12.50 -8.11 -15.78
CA THR A 137 -12.25 -9.42 -16.42
C THR A 137 -12.49 -10.59 -15.49
N GLY A 138 -12.66 -10.35 -14.18
CA GLY A 138 -12.70 -11.39 -13.16
C GLY A 138 -11.38 -12.16 -13.00
N GLN A 139 -10.31 -11.65 -13.59
CA GLN A 139 -8.98 -12.29 -13.53
C GLN A 139 -8.22 -11.83 -12.29
N ARG A 140 -7.42 -12.77 -11.77
CA ARG A 140 -6.48 -12.52 -10.67
C ARG A 140 -5.05 -12.73 -11.15
N TYR A 141 -4.22 -11.73 -10.90
CA TYR A 141 -2.78 -11.82 -11.10
C TYR A 141 -2.08 -11.73 -9.77
N GLN A 142 -1.03 -12.53 -9.60
CA GLN A 142 -0.16 -12.46 -8.45
C GLN A 142 1.29 -12.58 -8.88
N GLY A 143 2.11 -11.61 -8.48
CA GLY A 143 3.55 -11.73 -8.55
C GLY A 143 4.13 -11.85 -7.16
N ILE A 144 5.21 -12.62 -7.06
CA ILE A 144 5.89 -12.89 -5.79
C ILE A 144 7.38 -12.61 -5.99
N VAL A 145 7.96 -11.83 -5.08
CA VAL A 145 9.39 -11.53 -5.05
C VAL A 145 9.95 -11.75 -3.64
N PRO A 146 11.23 -12.12 -3.49
CA PRO A 146 11.88 -12.16 -2.19
C PRO A 146 11.83 -10.80 -1.49
N LEU A 147 11.75 -10.81 -0.15
CA LEU A 147 11.95 -9.61 0.67
C LEU A 147 13.45 -9.36 0.84
N GLU A 148 14.06 -8.89 -0.24
CA GLU A 148 15.47 -8.50 -0.28
C GLU A 148 15.57 -6.96 -0.28
N GLY A 149 16.73 -6.45 0.21
CA GLY A 149 16.97 -5.01 0.33
C GLY A 149 16.55 -4.44 1.70
N ASP A 150 16.50 -3.12 1.79
CA ASP A 150 16.36 -2.40 3.05
C ASP A 150 14.92 -1.98 3.37
N SER A 151 14.00 -2.09 2.38
CA SER A 151 12.63 -1.60 2.51
C SER A 151 11.62 -2.39 1.66
N LEU A 152 10.33 -2.30 2.01
CA LEU A 152 9.25 -2.84 1.19
C LEU A 152 9.17 -2.12 -0.17
N ALA A 153 9.57 -0.84 -0.24
CA ALA A 153 9.62 -0.09 -1.48
C ALA A 153 10.58 -0.72 -2.50
N GLN A 154 11.78 -1.15 -2.06
CA GLN A 154 12.73 -1.85 -2.92
C GLN A 154 12.20 -3.20 -3.40
N ALA A 155 11.51 -3.94 -2.54
CA ALA A 155 10.85 -5.19 -2.96
C ALA A 155 9.74 -4.93 -4.00
N CYS A 156 8.98 -3.83 -3.88
CA CYS A 156 8.02 -3.42 -4.90
C CYS A 156 8.69 -3.01 -6.22
N GLU A 157 9.83 -2.30 -6.18
CA GLU A 157 10.61 -1.98 -7.39
C GLU A 157 11.10 -3.27 -8.08
N ALA A 158 11.59 -4.25 -7.30
CA ALA A 158 11.98 -5.55 -7.81
C ALA A 158 10.81 -6.32 -8.46
N TYR A 159 9.60 -6.24 -7.86
CA TYR A 159 8.39 -6.82 -8.45
C TYR A 159 8.11 -6.22 -9.83
N PHE A 160 8.11 -4.89 -9.98
CA PHE A 160 7.86 -4.26 -11.28
C PHE A 160 8.93 -4.60 -12.32
N ALA A 161 10.19 -4.67 -11.90
CA ALA A 161 11.28 -5.04 -12.80
C ALA A 161 11.20 -6.50 -13.28
N GLN A 162 10.90 -7.45 -12.38
CA GLN A 162 10.94 -8.89 -12.67
C GLN A 162 9.63 -9.41 -13.27
N SER A 163 8.48 -8.98 -12.73
CA SER A 163 7.17 -9.52 -13.09
C SER A 163 6.47 -8.71 -14.17
N GLU A 164 6.56 -7.37 -14.11
CA GLU A 164 5.87 -6.48 -15.04
C GLU A 164 6.78 -5.95 -16.15
N GLN A 165 8.11 -6.06 -15.96
CA GLN A 165 9.12 -5.53 -16.85
C GLN A 165 8.97 -4.02 -17.11
N VAL A 166 8.54 -3.27 -16.10
CA VAL A 166 8.33 -1.83 -16.11
C VAL A 166 9.37 -1.17 -15.21
N PRO A 167 10.27 -0.33 -15.75
CA PRO A 167 11.18 0.46 -14.94
C PRO A 167 10.39 1.31 -13.97
N THR A 168 10.64 1.13 -12.67
CA THR A 168 9.87 1.76 -11.61
C THR A 168 10.81 2.26 -10.53
N LEU A 169 10.59 3.49 -10.08
CA LEU A 169 11.24 4.08 -8.91
C LEU A 169 10.17 4.41 -7.88
N ILE A 170 10.41 4.02 -6.63
CA ILE A 170 9.52 4.29 -5.52
C ILE A 170 10.31 4.94 -4.37
N ARG A 171 9.76 6.02 -3.81
CA ARG A 171 10.28 6.66 -2.61
C ARG A 171 9.17 6.76 -1.59
N VAL A 172 9.43 6.32 -0.37
CA VAL A 172 8.49 6.36 0.74
C VAL A 172 9.15 7.04 1.94
N ALA A 173 8.38 7.86 2.63
CA ALA A 173 8.78 8.48 3.89
C ALA A 173 7.69 8.29 4.93
N VAL A 174 8.09 7.98 6.17
CA VAL A 174 7.22 7.88 7.34
C VAL A 174 7.76 8.80 8.42
N ARG A 175 6.90 9.67 8.96
CA ARG A 175 7.21 10.53 10.09
C ARG A 175 6.20 10.30 11.20
N SER A 176 6.70 10.03 12.41
CA SER A 176 5.89 9.93 13.62
C SER A 176 6.53 10.78 14.71
N ASP A 177 5.74 11.63 15.36
CA ASP A 177 6.15 12.46 16.49
C ASP A 177 5.61 11.94 17.84
N GLY A 178 5.09 10.72 17.86
CA GLY A 178 4.47 10.09 19.02
C GLY A 178 3.01 10.50 19.26
N ARG A 179 2.50 11.51 18.56
CA ARG A 179 1.10 11.96 18.61
C ARG A 179 0.40 11.73 17.28
N SER A 180 1.11 12.01 16.19
CA SER A 180 0.62 11.85 14.82
C SER A 180 1.58 11.00 14.00
N CYS A 181 1.05 10.36 12.97
CA CYS A 181 1.82 9.61 11.99
C CYS A 181 1.41 10.04 10.59
N THR A 182 2.38 10.55 9.83
CA THR A 182 2.21 10.89 8.41
C THR A 182 3.12 10.01 7.60
N ALA A 183 2.61 9.47 6.51
CA ALA A 183 3.40 8.71 5.55
C ALA A 183 3.09 9.20 4.14
N ALA A 184 4.11 9.26 3.30
CA ALA A 184 3.96 9.73 1.93
C ALA A 184 4.85 8.93 0.99
N GLY A 185 4.51 8.95 -0.30
CA GLY A 185 5.32 8.26 -1.29
C GLY A 185 5.13 8.82 -2.69
N LEU A 186 6.15 8.59 -3.47
CA LEU A 186 6.24 8.87 -4.90
C LEU A 186 6.54 7.56 -5.63
N LEU A 187 5.77 7.27 -6.67
CA LEU A 187 6.02 6.20 -7.63
C LEU A 187 6.15 6.82 -9.01
N VAL A 188 7.19 6.46 -9.76
CA VAL A 188 7.38 6.87 -11.16
C VAL A 188 7.70 5.64 -11.99
N GLN A 189 7.10 5.56 -13.17
CA GLN A 189 7.26 4.46 -14.12
C GLN A 189 7.56 4.98 -15.51
N HIS A 190 8.44 4.28 -16.21
CA HIS A 190 8.64 4.50 -17.63
C HIS A 190 7.74 3.57 -18.42
N LEU A 191 7.04 4.12 -19.40
CA LEU A 191 6.08 3.39 -20.22
C LEU A 191 6.68 3.09 -21.60
N PRO A 192 6.24 2.02 -22.28
CA PRO A 192 6.64 1.78 -23.67
C PRO A 192 6.14 2.92 -24.59
N GLU A 193 6.93 3.29 -25.56
CA GLU A 193 6.53 4.23 -26.60
C GLU A 193 5.24 3.76 -27.29
N GLY A 194 4.22 4.60 -27.34
CA GLY A 194 3.02 4.38 -28.13
C GLY A 194 1.91 3.55 -27.48
N GLU A 195 1.55 3.79 -26.26
CA GLU A 195 0.45 3.13 -25.52
C GLU A 195 -0.98 3.42 -26.04
N GLU A 196 -1.15 3.66 -27.34
CA GLU A 196 -2.47 3.58 -27.97
C GLU A 196 -2.55 2.32 -28.85
N GLY A 197 -2.78 1.16 -28.19
CA GLY A 197 -3.32 -0.03 -28.87
C GLY A 197 -2.34 -0.95 -29.60
N ARG A 198 -1.04 -0.93 -29.32
CA ARG A 198 -0.05 -1.87 -29.87
C ARG A 198 0.54 -2.82 -28.85
N GLU A 199 1.00 -4.00 -29.30
CA GLU A 199 1.68 -5.03 -28.51
C GLU A 199 2.72 -4.38 -27.58
N ARG A 200 2.74 -4.82 -26.30
CA ARG A 200 3.68 -4.38 -25.28
C ARG A 200 5.11 -4.61 -25.80
N LEU A 201 5.74 -3.57 -26.31
CA LEU A 201 7.16 -3.60 -26.55
C LEU A 201 7.85 -3.52 -25.19
N HIS A 202 8.84 -4.39 -24.95
CA HIS A 202 9.60 -4.41 -23.72
C HIS A 202 10.29 -3.05 -23.52
N VAL A 203 10.03 -2.41 -22.38
CA VAL A 203 10.71 -1.18 -22.02
C VAL A 203 12.14 -1.52 -21.60
N ARG A 204 13.11 -0.84 -22.15
CA ARG A 204 14.51 -1.03 -21.74
C ARG A 204 14.75 -0.37 -20.39
N MET A 205 15.33 -1.13 -19.44
CA MET A 205 15.67 -0.63 -18.12
C MET A 205 16.77 0.44 -18.14
N ASP A 206 17.54 0.51 -19.23
CA ASP A 206 18.65 1.43 -19.47
C ASP A 206 18.30 2.54 -20.48
N HIS A 207 17.00 2.91 -20.59
CA HIS A 207 16.57 3.96 -21.51
C HIS A 207 16.99 5.34 -20.99
N PRO A 208 17.63 6.23 -21.83
CA PRO A 208 18.11 7.55 -21.38
C PRO A 208 17.02 8.44 -20.76
N GLU A 209 15.80 8.40 -21.31
CA GLU A 209 14.66 9.17 -20.79
C GLU A 209 14.25 8.67 -19.39
N TRP A 210 14.33 7.35 -19.18
CA TRP A 210 14.11 6.77 -17.86
C TRP A 210 15.18 7.18 -16.85
N GLU A 211 16.46 7.11 -17.24
CA GLU A 211 17.57 7.51 -16.35
C GLU A 211 17.43 8.97 -15.92
N HIS A 212 17.03 9.86 -16.84
CA HIS A 212 16.77 11.26 -16.54
C HIS A 212 15.62 11.43 -15.55
N VAL A 213 14.46 10.86 -15.82
CA VAL A 213 13.28 10.94 -14.94
C VAL A 213 13.55 10.30 -13.58
N ALA A 214 14.23 9.15 -13.55
CA ALA A 214 14.59 8.47 -12.32
C ALA A 214 15.56 9.29 -11.46
N ALA A 215 16.52 9.99 -12.08
CA ALA A 215 17.43 10.89 -11.39
C ALA A 215 16.69 12.07 -10.73
N LEU A 216 15.77 12.70 -11.47
CA LEU A 216 14.94 13.79 -10.93
C LEU A 216 14.04 13.29 -9.80
N ALA A 217 13.28 12.21 -10.02
CA ALA A 217 12.41 11.63 -9.00
C ALA A 217 13.17 11.14 -7.76
N GLY A 218 14.37 10.56 -7.98
CA GLY A 218 15.23 10.07 -6.92
C GLY A 218 15.84 11.15 -6.04
N SER A 219 15.86 12.41 -6.50
CA SER A 219 16.37 13.56 -5.74
C SER A 219 15.45 14.01 -4.62
N ILE A 220 14.18 13.54 -4.59
CA ILE A 220 13.22 13.88 -3.53
C ILE A 220 13.72 13.43 -2.17
N ARG A 221 13.60 14.31 -1.18
CA ARG A 221 14.01 14.01 0.19
C ARG A 221 12.83 13.52 1.02
N HIS A 222 13.11 12.69 2.01
CA HIS A 222 12.09 12.15 2.91
C HIS A 222 11.31 13.24 3.66
N ASP A 223 12.00 14.30 4.11
CA ASP A 223 11.37 15.42 4.81
C ASP A 223 10.44 16.23 3.90
N GLU A 224 10.73 16.35 2.61
CA GLU A 224 9.85 17.01 1.63
C GLU A 224 8.57 16.21 1.37
N LEU A 225 8.66 14.88 1.26
CA LEU A 225 7.48 14.03 1.06
C LEU A 225 6.42 14.20 2.16
N VAL A 226 6.87 14.30 3.42
CA VAL A 226 5.98 14.39 4.59
C VAL A 226 5.80 15.82 5.12
N ASP A 227 6.27 16.83 4.38
CA ASP A 227 6.09 18.24 4.76
C ASP A 227 4.64 18.69 4.50
N PRO A 228 3.85 19.03 5.55
CA PRO A 228 2.48 19.47 5.38
C PRO A 228 2.36 20.85 4.73
N GLN A 229 3.45 21.64 4.69
CA GLN A 229 3.47 22.95 4.05
C GLN A 229 3.71 22.84 2.53
N LEU A 230 4.07 21.68 2.03
CA LEU A 230 4.36 21.45 0.63
C LEU A 230 3.23 20.59 0.02
N SER A 231 2.43 21.18 -0.88
CA SER A 231 1.35 20.43 -1.55
C SER A 231 1.93 19.33 -2.46
N LEU A 232 1.12 18.35 -2.81
CA LEU A 232 1.55 17.25 -3.70
C LEU A 232 1.89 17.79 -5.10
N GLU A 233 1.15 18.80 -5.59
CA GLU A 233 1.45 19.49 -6.85
C GLU A 233 2.79 20.22 -6.79
N ALA A 234 3.09 20.88 -5.67
CA ALA A 234 4.37 21.56 -5.48
C ALA A 234 5.54 20.59 -5.43
N LEU A 235 5.36 19.38 -4.91
CA LEU A 235 6.36 18.30 -4.98
C LEU A 235 6.64 17.90 -6.43
N ILE A 236 5.59 17.65 -7.22
CA ILE A 236 5.71 17.29 -8.63
C ILE A 236 6.41 18.43 -9.40
N TRP A 237 5.99 19.68 -9.16
CA TRP A 237 6.58 20.84 -9.82
C TRP A 237 8.08 20.99 -9.48
N ARG A 238 8.48 20.82 -8.23
CA ARG A 238 9.88 20.90 -7.81
C ARG A 238 10.78 19.90 -8.53
N LEU A 239 10.26 18.69 -8.78
CA LEU A 239 11.02 17.63 -9.42
C LEU A 239 11.12 17.83 -10.95
N PHE A 240 10.04 18.30 -11.56
CA PHE A 240 9.87 18.24 -13.01
C PHE A 240 9.57 19.58 -13.69
N HIS A 241 9.84 20.73 -13.04
CA HIS A 241 9.53 22.05 -13.58
C HIS A 241 10.36 22.41 -14.83
N GLU A 242 11.45 21.72 -15.10
CA GLU A 242 12.27 21.91 -16.31
C GLU A 242 11.74 21.10 -17.51
N GLU A 243 10.78 20.19 -17.29
CA GLU A 243 10.17 19.43 -18.37
C GLU A 243 9.19 20.30 -19.17
N GLU A 244 9.16 20.09 -20.49
CA GLU A 244 8.31 20.87 -21.39
C GLU A 244 6.82 20.79 -21.02
N GLN A 245 6.37 19.62 -20.57
CA GLN A 245 5.00 19.38 -20.15
C GLN A 245 4.91 18.36 -19.02
N VAL A 246 4.24 18.75 -17.93
CA VAL A 246 3.80 17.86 -16.87
C VAL A 246 2.29 18.01 -16.72
N ARG A 247 1.56 16.92 -16.87
CA ARG A 247 0.11 16.89 -16.66
C ARG A 247 -0.17 16.29 -15.30
N VAL A 248 -0.95 16.96 -14.47
CA VAL A 248 -1.33 16.51 -13.13
C VAL A 248 -2.83 16.27 -13.10
N GLU A 249 -3.24 15.14 -12.57
CA GLU A 249 -4.64 14.75 -12.46
C GLU A 249 -4.94 14.28 -11.03
N PRO A 250 -5.99 14.81 -10.38
CA PRO A 250 -6.45 14.27 -9.11
C PRO A 250 -6.99 12.86 -9.32
N PHE A 251 -6.55 11.92 -8.51
CA PHE A 251 -6.99 10.52 -8.60
C PHE A 251 -8.10 10.19 -7.60
N GLY A 252 -8.31 11.02 -6.59
CA GLY A 252 -9.36 10.94 -5.60
C GLY A 252 -8.86 10.90 -4.17
N ALA A 253 -9.79 11.03 -3.25
CA ALA A 253 -9.54 10.93 -1.82
C ALA A 253 -9.45 9.47 -1.39
N LEU A 254 -8.61 9.23 -0.38
CA LEU A 254 -8.47 7.94 0.26
C LEU A 254 -9.32 7.89 1.53
N ALA A 255 -9.83 6.72 1.86
CA ALA A 255 -10.60 6.47 3.05
C ALA A 255 -10.18 5.15 3.71
N ARG A 256 -10.46 5.03 5.01
CA ARG A 256 -10.39 3.72 5.65
C ARG A 256 -11.57 2.87 5.22
N GLY A 257 -11.30 1.65 4.69
CA GLY A 257 -12.32 0.72 4.24
C GLY A 257 -12.21 -0.63 4.92
N CYS A 258 -13.03 -0.90 5.96
CA CYS A 258 -13.15 -2.24 6.50
C CYS A 258 -14.48 -2.86 6.07
N ARG A 259 -14.41 -4.04 5.42
CA ARG A 259 -15.55 -4.77 4.85
C ARG A 259 -16.03 -5.92 5.74
N CYS A 260 -15.72 -5.89 7.04
CA CYS A 260 -16.17 -6.89 7.98
C CYS A 260 -17.66 -6.69 8.33
N SER A 261 -18.42 -7.78 8.35
CA SER A 261 -19.80 -7.81 8.79
C SER A 261 -20.15 -9.14 9.43
N ILE A 262 -21.22 -9.18 10.20
CA ILE A 262 -21.73 -10.43 10.81
C ILE A 262 -22.06 -11.46 9.71
N GLU A 263 -22.72 -11.03 8.66
CA GLU A 263 -23.13 -11.88 7.54
C GLU A 263 -21.93 -12.51 6.85
N HIS A 264 -20.83 -11.73 6.67
CA HIS A 264 -19.60 -12.25 6.11
C HIS A 264 -19.02 -13.39 6.96
N TYR A 265 -18.90 -13.18 8.27
CA TYR A 265 -18.36 -14.20 9.16
C TYR A 265 -19.29 -15.41 9.31
N GLN A 266 -20.60 -15.22 9.33
CA GLN A 266 -21.55 -16.32 9.29
C GLN A 266 -21.39 -17.18 8.02
N ALA A 267 -21.22 -16.54 6.87
CA ALA A 267 -20.98 -17.24 5.59
C ALA A 267 -19.64 -17.99 5.57
N VAL A 268 -18.62 -17.46 6.26
CA VAL A 268 -17.33 -18.16 6.42
C VAL A 268 -17.49 -19.35 7.37
N LEU A 269 -18.09 -19.16 8.54
CA LEU A 269 -18.30 -20.20 9.56
C LEU A 269 -19.18 -21.35 9.04
N ALA A 270 -20.16 -21.04 8.19
CA ALA A 270 -21.03 -22.05 7.58
C ALA A 270 -20.29 -23.07 6.69
N LYS A 271 -19.03 -22.76 6.29
CA LYS A 271 -18.18 -23.68 5.49
C LYS A 271 -17.45 -24.70 6.38
N PHE A 272 -17.40 -24.50 7.70
CA PHE A 272 -16.77 -25.43 8.62
C PHE A 272 -17.76 -26.53 9.03
N PRO A 273 -17.30 -27.77 9.26
CA PRO A 273 -18.10 -28.83 9.85
C PRO A 273 -18.74 -28.40 11.17
N GLU A 274 -19.90 -28.96 11.50
CA GLU A 274 -20.61 -28.63 12.75
C GLU A 274 -19.79 -28.94 14.00
N ALA A 275 -19.02 -30.03 13.98
CA ALA A 275 -18.14 -30.40 15.10
C ALA A 275 -17.12 -29.31 15.38
N ASP A 276 -16.45 -28.79 14.32
CA ASP A 276 -15.44 -27.73 14.45
C ASP A 276 -16.08 -26.44 14.99
N ARG A 277 -17.32 -26.12 14.55
CA ARG A 277 -18.04 -24.94 15.06
C ARG A 277 -18.43 -25.05 16.51
N VAL A 278 -18.73 -26.26 16.97
CA VAL A 278 -19.01 -26.52 18.41
C VAL A 278 -17.76 -26.24 19.25
N ASP A 279 -16.59 -26.67 18.78
CA ASP A 279 -15.31 -26.46 19.48
C ASP A 279 -14.87 -24.99 19.51
N MET A 280 -15.35 -24.16 18.54
CA MET A 280 -15.08 -22.72 18.51
C MET A 280 -15.96 -21.90 19.47
N ARG A 281 -17.01 -22.51 20.10
CA ARG A 281 -17.95 -21.80 20.99
C ARG A 281 -17.32 -21.51 22.34
N ASN A 282 -17.57 -20.32 22.86
CA ASN A 282 -17.26 -19.97 24.23
C ASN A 282 -18.33 -20.54 25.21
N ASP A 283 -18.16 -20.30 26.52
CA ASP A 283 -19.07 -20.75 27.55
C ASP A 283 -20.51 -20.22 27.39
N ALA A 284 -20.73 -19.15 26.68
CA ALA A 284 -22.03 -18.58 26.33
C ALA A 284 -22.66 -19.22 25.07
N GLY A 285 -21.98 -20.18 24.44
CA GLY A 285 -22.42 -20.83 23.20
C GLY A 285 -22.26 -19.99 21.94
N LEU A 286 -21.48 -18.91 22.01
CA LEU A 286 -21.22 -18.00 20.90
C LEU A 286 -19.80 -18.22 20.32
N ILE A 287 -19.65 -18.07 19.01
CA ILE A 287 -18.34 -17.97 18.37
C ILE A 287 -17.95 -16.50 18.31
N VAL A 288 -16.82 -16.14 18.94
CA VAL A 288 -16.28 -14.78 18.92
C VAL A 288 -15.22 -14.68 17.84
N VAL A 289 -15.43 -13.79 16.90
CA VAL A 289 -14.48 -13.51 15.81
C VAL A 289 -14.04 -12.06 15.89
N ASP A 290 -12.74 -11.82 15.89
CA ASP A 290 -12.17 -10.49 15.75
C ASP A 290 -11.77 -10.20 14.29
N CYS A 291 -11.99 -8.97 13.87
CA CYS A 291 -11.54 -8.55 12.55
C CYS A 291 -10.06 -8.15 12.60
N ALA A 292 -9.20 -8.89 11.91
CA ALA A 292 -7.76 -8.60 11.86
C ALA A 292 -7.43 -7.18 11.35
N PHE A 293 -8.30 -6.55 10.56
CA PHE A 293 -8.07 -5.19 10.02
C PHE A 293 -8.53 -4.05 10.95
N CYS A 294 -9.51 -4.27 11.81
CA CYS A 294 -10.09 -3.17 12.60
C CYS A 294 -10.36 -3.51 14.06
N SER A 295 -9.96 -4.70 14.48
CA SER A 295 -10.11 -5.21 15.86
C SER A 295 -11.56 -5.20 16.40
N ARG A 296 -12.56 -5.09 15.49
CA ARG A 296 -13.97 -5.19 15.89
C ARG A 296 -14.31 -6.63 16.20
N LEU A 297 -14.91 -6.86 17.36
CA LEU A 297 -15.41 -8.15 17.78
C LEU A 297 -16.83 -8.39 17.24
N PHE A 298 -17.08 -9.63 16.82
CA PHE A 298 -18.37 -10.13 16.38
C PHE A 298 -18.72 -11.38 17.18
N GLU A 299 -19.87 -11.36 17.84
CA GLU A 299 -20.44 -12.51 18.55
C GLU A 299 -21.47 -13.16 17.62
N ILE A 300 -21.23 -14.41 17.26
CA ILE A 300 -22.00 -15.13 16.26
C ILE A 300 -22.64 -16.35 16.90
N SER A 301 -23.95 -16.42 16.80
CA SER A 301 -24.70 -17.65 17.11
C SER A 301 -24.52 -18.63 15.94
N ALA A 302 -23.94 -19.78 16.18
CA ALA A 302 -23.64 -20.79 15.16
C ALA A 302 -24.35 -22.12 15.41
#